data_06540f8a4fd478e940aa8dd137a2207f
#
_entry.id   06540f8a4fd478e940aa8dd137a2207f
#
_cell.length_a   1.000
_cell.length_b   1.000
_cell.length_c   1.000
_cell.angle_alpha   90.00
_cell.angle_beta   90.00
_cell.angle_gamma   90.00
#
_symmetry.space_group_name_H-M   'P 1'
#
loop_
_entity.id
_entity.type
_entity.pdbx_description
1 polymer ?
#
loop_
_entity_poly.entity_id
_entity_poly.type
_entity_poly.pdbx_seq_one_letter_code
_entity_poly.pdbx_strand_id
1 'polypeptide(L)'
;VGVAVEDIGAAIALYEGNFEMALAHRETVESQGVEAVLLDVGEGHVELLRPLAPDTPVGKFVAKNGPGLHHVAYAVDDIDATLERIAAAGLTLIDREPRVGIRDSRVAFLHPRSTGGVLTEIVEPAGGH
;
A
#
# COMPACT_ATOMS: atom_id res chain seq x y z
N VAL A 1 -1.53 6.79 -1.43
CA VAL A 1 -0.22 6.38 -1.97
C VAL A 1 0.61 5.69 -0.92
N GLY A 2 1.43 4.74 -1.33
CA GLY A 2 2.39 4.05 -0.48
C GLY A 2 3.80 4.52 -0.75
N VAL A 3 4.53 4.85 0.32
CA VAL A 3 5.89 5.35 0.24
C VAL A 3 6.80 4.42 1.05
N ALA A 4 7.80 3.85 0.41
CA ALA A 4 8.78 2.99 1.08
C ALA A 4 9.80 3.87 1.80
N VAL A 5 10.05 3.57 3.07
CA VAL A 5 10.98 4.33 3.92
C VAL A 5 11.92 3.38 4.66
N GLU A 6 13.07 3.89 5.07
CA GLU A 6 14.03 3.12 5.85
C GLU A 6 13.92 3.41 7.34
N ASP A 7 13.63 4.65 7.71
CA ASP A 7 13.46 5.09 9.09
C ASP A 7 12.04 5.61 9.27
N ILE A 8 11.19 4.78 9.87
CA ILE A 8 9.77 5.11 10.02
C ILE A 8 9.53 6.30 10.94
N GLY A 9 10.32 6.42 12.00
CA GLY A 9 10.19 7.55 12.93
C GLY A 9 10.55 8.88 12.30
N ALA A 10 11.63 8.92 11.54
CA ALA A 10 12.04 10.12 10.80
C ALA A 10 11.00 10.49 9.74
N ALA A 11 10.43 9.49 9.05
CA ALA A 11 9.40 9.73 8.04
C ALA A 11 8.11 10.28 8.67
N ILE A 12 7.66 9.72 9.78
CA ILE A 12 6.50 10.24 10.50
C ILE A 12 6.72 11.71 10.89
N ALA A 13 7.88 12.01 11.46
CA ALA A 13 8.21 13.38 11.87
C ALA A 13 8.21 14.35 10.69
N LEU A 14 8.71 13.91 9.54
CA LEU A 14 8.71 14.72 8.33
C LEU A 14 7.29 15.10 7.89
N TYR A 15 6.41 14.12 7.81
CA TYR A 15 5.05 14.34 7.31
C TYR A 15 4.16 15.06 8.34
N GLU A 16 4.23 14.68 9.60
CA GLU A 16 3.43 15.35 10.64
C GLU A 16 3.90 16.77 10.90
N GLY A 17 5.22 16.97 10.94
CA GLY A 17 5.79 18.27 11.30
C GLY A 17 5.74 19.31 10.20
N ASN A 18 5.70 18.89 8.92
CA ASN A 18 5.81 19.83 7.80
C ASN A 18 4.58 19.88 6.92
N PHE A 19 3.75 18.86 6.90
CA PHE A 19 2.60 18.78 5.99
C PHE A 19 1.27 18.66 6.70
N GLU A 20 1.24 18.86 8.01
CA GLU A 20 0.03 18.86 8.83
C GLU A 20 -0.76 17.54 8.71
N MET A 21 -0.07 16.45 8.46
CA MET A 21 -0.71 15.13 8.44
C MET A 21 -0.80 14.58 9.85
N ALA A 22 -1.84 13.78 10.11
CA ALA A 22 -2.06 13.15 11.41
C ALA A 22 -1.88 11.64 11.29
N LEU A 23 -1.13 11.03 12.21
CA LEU A 23 -0.99 9.59 12.27
C LEU A 23 -2.33 8.96 12.66
N ALA A 24 -2.90 8.17 11.76
CA ALA A 24 -4.18 7.51 11.96
C ALA A 24 -4.03 6.07 12.45
N HIS A 25 -2.98 5.37 12.01
CA HIS A 25 -2.82 3.95 12.33
C HIS A 25 -1.36 3.53 12.16
N ARG A 26 -0.94 2.56 12.97
CA ARG A 26 0.40 1.95 12.87
C ARG A 26 0.28 0.47 13.17
N GLU A 27 0.85 -0.35 12.32
CA GLU A 27 0.68 -1.80 12.42
C GLU A 27 1.86 -2.53 11.78
N THR A 28 2.23 -3.69 12.32
CA THR A 28 3.16 -4.61 11.67
C THR A 28 2.36 -5.65 10.91
N VAL A 29 2.56 -5.73 9.59
CA VAL A 29 1.90 -6.69 8.71
C VAL A 29 2.93 -7.74 8.31
N GLU A 30 3.06 -8.79 9.12
CA GLU A 30 4.10 -9.80 8.91
C GLU A 30 3.95 -10.56 7.60
N SER A 31 2.71 -10.82 7.18
CA SER A 31 2.42 -11.49 5.90
C SER A 31 2.94 -10.72 4.69
N GLN A 32 3.11 -9.41 4.82
CA GLN A 32 3.66 -8.55 3.77
C GLN A 32 5.09 -8.11 4.05
N GLY A 33 5.61 -8.44 5.23
CA GLY A 33 6.98 -8.12 5.62
C GLY A 33 7.23 -6.64 5.87
N VAL A 34 6.24 -5.91 6.37
CA VAL A 34 6.36 -4.45 6.57
C VAL A 34 5.82 -4.01 7.93
N GLU A 35 6.36 -2.90 8.41
CA GLU A 35 5.69 -2.03 9.36
C GLU A 35 5.03 -0.92 8.56
N ALA A 36 3.73 -0.75 8.72
CA ALA A 36 2.94 0.22 7.98
C ALA A 36 2.40 1.30 8.90
N VAL A 37 2.48 2.55 8.45
CA VAL A 37 1.92 3.71 9.13
C VAL A 37 0.99 4.42 8.17
N LEU A 38 -0.21 4.72 8.61
CA LEU A 38 -1.20 5.43 7.83
C LEU A 38 -1.33 6.86 8.36
N LEU A 39 -1.11 7.83 7.49
CA LEU A 39 -1.23 9.25 7.80
C LEU A 39 -2.42 9.83 7.06
N ASP A 40 -3.27 10.57 7.76
CA ASP A 40 -4.41 11.24 7.14
C ASP A 40 -3.97 12.50 6.42
N VAL A 41 -4.45 12.67 5.19
CA VAL A 41 -4.28 13.87 4.39
C VAL A 41 -5.54 14.12 3.58
N GLY A 42 -6.26 15.21 3.88
CA GLY A 42 -7.56 15.45 3.26
C GLY A 42 -8.50 14.27 3.49
N GLU A 43 -9.08 13.75 2.41
CA GLU A 43 -9.97 12.57 2.46
C GLU A 43 -9.22 11.27 2.19
N GLY A 44 -7.92 11.34 1.96
CA GLY A 44 -7.10 10.18 1.66
C GLY A 44 -6.02 9.93 2.70
N HIS A 45 -5.06 9.10 2.31
CA HIS A 45 -3.98 8.71 3.20
C HIS A 45 -2.65 8.62 2.46
N VAL A 46 -1.59 8.85 3.21
CA VAL A 46 -0.24 8.42 2.82
C VAL A 46 0.11 7.24 3.70
N GLU A 47 0.50 6.13 3.08
CA GLU A 47 0.96 4.94 3.81
C GLU A 47 2.49 4.88 3.75
N LEU A 48 3.13 4.86 4.91
CA LEU A 48 4.57 4.67 5.01
C LEU A 48 4.85 3.19 5.25
N LEU A 49 5.78 2.63 4.49
CA LEU A 49 6.11 1.21 4.53
C LEU A 49 7.59 1.04 4.86
N ARG A 50 7.90 0.48 6.02
CA ARG A 50 9.26 0.11 6.38
C ARG A 50 9.41 -1.40 6.25
N PRO A 51 10.35 -1.90 5.41
CA PRO A 51 10.54 -3.34 5.32
C PRO A 51 11.08 -3.92 6.62
N LEU A 52 10.56 -5.09 7.02
CA LEU A 52 11.01 -5.79 8.22
C LEU A 52 12.34 -6.49 7.98
N ALA A 53 12.67 -6.82 6.72
CA ALA A 53 13.89 -7.49 6.33
C ALA A 53 14.24 -7.18 4.89
N PRO A 54 15.52 -7.31 4.48
CA PRO A 54 15.94 -7.00 3.10
C PRO A 54 15.33 -7.92 2.03
N ASP A 55 14.92 -9.13 2.40
CA ASP A 55 14.37 -10.12 1.46
C ASP A 55 12.85 -10.04 1.29
N THR A 56 12.20 -9.10 1.95
CA THR A 56 10.77 -8.83 1.75
C THR A 56 10.53 -8.09 0.43
N PRO A 57 9.30 -8.07 -0.11
CA PRO A 57 9.03 -7.33 -1.35
C PRO A 57 9.40 -5.85 -1.26
N VAL A 58 9.07 -5.16 -0.17
CA VAL A 58 9.45 -3.75 0.01
C VAL A 58 10.94 -3.62 0.25
N GLY A 59 11.57 -4.57 0.96
CA GLY A 59 13.03 -4.60 1.15
C GLY A 59 13.77 -4.68 -0.17
N LYS A 60 13.32 -5.54 -1.07
CA LYS A 60 13.89 -5.66 -2.42
C LYS A 60 13.69 -4.39 -3.23
N PHE A 61 12.53 -3.75 -3.09
CA PHE A 61 12.27 -2.48 -3.75
C PHE A 61 13.25 -1.41 -3.29
N VAL A 62 13.44 -1.27 -1.98
CA VAL A 62 14.36 -0.27 -1.41
C VAL A 62 15.80 -0.55 -1.84
N ALA A 63 16.21 -1.82 -1.86
CA ALA A 63 17.56 -2.19 -2.29
C ALA A 63 17.84 -1.81 -3.75
N LYS A 64 16.82 -1.93 -4.60
CA LYS A 64 16.96 -1.64 -6.04
C LYS A 64 16.77 -0.16 -6.36
N ASN A 65 15.80 0.49 -5.73
CA ASN A 65 15.35 1.84 -6.12
C ASN A 65 15.64 2.91 -5.06
N GLY A 66 16.05 2.52 -3.86
CA GLY A 66 16.09 3.43 -2.71
C GLY A 66 14.69 3.68 -2.15
N PRO A 67 14.59 4.42 -1.03
CA PRO A 67 13.30 4.82 -0.50
C PRO A 67 12.57 5.75 -1.48
N GLY A 68 11.25 5.75 -1.44
CA GLY A 68 10.44 6.59 -2.31
C GLY A 68 9.07 6.01 -2.59
N LEU A 69 8.40 6.55 -3.59
CA LEU A 69 7.05 6.14 -3.97
C LEU A 69 7.04 4.67 -4.37
N HIS A 70 6.18 3.89 -3.72
CA HIS A 70 6.10 2.45 -3.92
C HIS A 70 4.86 2.03 -4.72
N HIS A 71 3.69 2.54 -4.37
CA HIS A 71 2.46 2.16 -5.04
C HIS A 71 1.37 3.22 -4.89
N VAL A 72 0.33 3.06 -5.69
CA VAL A 72 -0.91 3.84 -5.58
C VAL A 72 -2.03 2.87 -5.23
N ALA A 73 -2.88 3.24 -4.27
CA ALA A 73 -3.99 2.42 -3.84
C ALA A 73 -5.32 3.10 -4.15
N TYR A 74 -6.27 2.34 -4.68
CA TYR A 74 -7.62 2.81 -4.96
C TYR A 74 -8.60 2.03 -4.09
N ALA A 75 -9.45 2.76 -3.35
CA ALA A 75 -10.50 2.14 -2.54
C ALA A 75 -11.70 1.77 -3.41
N VAL A 76 -12.25 0.59 -3.17
CA VAL A 76 -13.44 0.08 -3.87
C VAL A 76 -14.43 -0.47 -2.85
N ASP A 77 -15.69 -0.57 -3.26
CA ASP A 77 -16.75 -1.08 -2.38
C ASP A 77 -16.80 -2.61 -2.35
N ASP A 78 -16.45 -3.26 -3.47
CA ASP A 78 -16.51 -4.72 -3.62
C ASP A 78 -15.28 -5.18 -4.39
N ILE A 79 -14.26 -5.63 -3.65
CA ILE A 79 -12.99 -6.02 -4.24
C ILE A 79 -13.12 -7.27 -5.12
N ASP A 80 -13.97 -8.22 -4.74
CA ASP A 80 -14.14 -9.44 -5.53
C ASP A 80 -14.72 -9.12 -6.91
N ALA A 81 -15.76 -8.29 -6.96
CA ALA A 81 -16.35 -7.85 -8.21
C ALA A 81 -15.38 -7.01 -9.05
N THR A 82 -14.58 -6.16 -8.39
CA THR A 82 -13.58 -5.33 -9.05
C THR A 82 -12.50 -6.18 -9.70
N LEU A 83 -11.97 -7.18 -8.98
CA LEU A 83 -10.92 -8.06 -9.51
C LEU A 83 -11.45 -8.90 -10.68
N GLU A 84 -12.68 -9.36 -10.60
CA GLU A 84 -13.32 -10.10 -11.67
C GLU A 84 -13.42 -9.26 -12.95
N ARG A 85 -13.85 -8.00 -12.81
CA ARG A 85 -13.94 -7.06 -13.92
C ARG A 85 -12.58 -6.74 -14.52
N ILE A 86 -11.56 -6.53 -13.68
CA ILE A 86 -10.19 -6.23 -14.09
C ILE A 86 -9.60 -7.42 -14.85
N ALA A 87 -9.79 -8.63 -14.35
CA ALA A 87 -9.32 -9.85 -15.02
C ALA A 87 -9.99 -10.02 -16.38
N ALA A 88 -11.30 -9.78 -16.45
CA ALA A 88 -12.05 -9.87 -17.70
C ALA A 88 -11.59 -8.83 -18.74
N ALA A 89 -11.08 -7.69 -18.28
CA ALA A 89 -10.51 -6.65 -19.15
C ALA A 89 -9.10 -6.99 -19.65
N GLY A 90 -8.51 -8.07 -19.17
CA GLY A 90 -7.19 -8.52 -19.62
C GLY A 90 -6.00 -7.95 -18.86
N LEU A 91 -6.23 -7.26 -17.74
CA LEU A 91 -5.13 -6.76 -16.91
C LEU A 91 -4.51 -7.90 -16.11
N THR A 92 -3.21 -7.79 -15.85
CA THR A 92 -2.46 -8.80 -15.12
C THR A 92 -2.54 -8.56 -13.61
N LEU A 93 -3.14 -9.52 -12.91
CA LEU A 93 -3.21 -9.50 -11.45
C LEU A 93 -1.95 -10.13 -10.86
N ILE A 94 -1.37 -9.50 -9.85
CA ILE A 94 -0.36 -10.14 -8.99
C ILE A 94 -1.10 -11.05 -8.02
N ASP A 95 -2.15 -10.52 -7.37
CA ASP A 95 -3.01 -11.28 -6.47
C ASP A 95 -4.34 -11.57 -7.15
N ARG A 96 -4.62 -12.85 -7.39
CA ARG A 96 -5.91 -13.27 -7.98
C ARG A 96 -7.02 -13.24 -6.95
N GLU A 97 -6.66 -13.41 -5.67
CA GLU A 97 -7.58 -13.37 -4.56
C GLU A 97 -7.11 -12.33 -3.55
N PRO A 98 -8.03 -11.62 -2.89
CA PRO A 98 -7.68 -10.63 -1.90
C PRO A 98 -6.94 -11.23 -0.70
N ARG A 99 -6.02 -10.44 -0.15
CA ARG A 99 -5.32 -10.74 1.09
C ARG A 99 -5.72 -9.73 2.16
N VAL A 100 -5.46 -10.06 3.41
CA VAL A 100 -5.70 -9.13 4.52
C VAL A 100 -4.60 -8.07 4.52
N GLY A 101 -5.00 -6.81 4.52
CA GLY A 101 -4.13 -5.65 4.66
C GLY A 101 -4.27 -4.99 6.02
N ILE A 102 -3.79 -3.76 6.14
CA ILE A 102 -3.89 -3.00 7.39
C ILE A 102 -5.35 -2.71 7.73
N ARG A 103 -5.64 -2.57 9.04
CA ARG A 103 -7.00 -2.28 9.55
C ARG A 103 -8.03 -3.31 9.08
N ASP A 104 -7.62 -4.56 8.93
CA ASP A 104 -8.48 -5.64 8.44
C ASP A 104 -9.10 -5.37 7.05
N SER A 105 -8.45 -4.56 6.24
CA SER A 105 -8.85 -4.34 4.85
C SER A 105 -8.58 -5.60 4.02
N ARG A 106 -9.23 -5.67 2.86
CA ARG A 106 -8.93 -6.70 1.86
C ARG A 106 -8.23 -6.02 0.69
N VAL A 107 -7.07 -6.54 0.31
CA VAL A 107 -6.22 -5.89 -0.69
C VAL A 107 -5.77 -6.87 -1.78
N ALA A 108 -5.50 -6.33 -2.96
CA ALA A 108 -4.90 -7.09 -4.07
C ALA A 108 -4.09 -6.15 -4.94
N PHE A 109 -2.97 -6.64 -5.46
CA PHE A 109 -2.09 -5.85 -6.32
C PHE A 109 -2.24 -6.25 -7.78
N LEU A 110 -2.13 -5.25 -8.66
CA LEU A 110 -2.04 -5.40 -10.09
C LEU A 110 -0.61 -5.19 -10.55
N HIS A 111 -0.19 -5.95 -11.57
CA HIS A 111 1.15 -5.82 -12.12
C HIS A 111 1.33 -4.45 -12.80
N PRO A 112 2.44 -3.75 -12.56
CA PRO A 112 2.68 -2.42 -13.14
C PRO A 112 2.60 -2.39 -14.68
N ARG A 113 2.90 -3.49 -15.35
CA ARG A 113 2.82 -3.52 -16.83
C ARG A 113 1.40 -3.27 -17.34
N SER A 114 0.38 -3.56 -16.54
CA SER A 114 -1.03 -3.34 -16.89
C SER A 114 -1.53 -1.96 -16.50
N THR A 115 -0.76 -1.21 -15.71
CA THR A 115 -1.16 0.07 -15.13
C THR A 115 -0.14 1.18 -15.39
N GLY A 116 0.48 1.14 -16.57
CA GLY A 116 1.38 2.21 -17.00
C GLY A 116 2.69 2.33 -16.24
N GLY A 117 3.15 1.25 -15.64
CA GLY A 117 4.40 1.23 -14.88
C GLY A 117 4.24 1.54 -13.40
N VAL A 118 3.01 1.72 -12.92
CA VAL A 118 2.72 2.05 -11.51
C VAL A 118 2.17 0.82 -10.81
N LEU A 119 2.86 0.33 -9.77
CA LEU A 119 2.33 -0.73 -8.93
C LEU A 119 1.03 -0.23 -8.31
N THR A 120 -0.06 -0.96 -8.53
CA THR A 120 -1.40 -0.51 -8.17
C THR A 120 -2.05 -1.50 -7.21
N GLU A 121 -2.60 -0.97 -6.12
CA GLU A 121 -3.30 -1.76 -5.11
C GLU A 121 -4.80 -1.42 -5.16
N ILE A 122 -5.64 -2.45 -5.08
CA ILE A 122 -7.07 -2.28 -4.90
C ILE A 122 -7.38 -2.61 -3.44
N VAL A 123 -8.12 -1.75 -2.77
CA VAL A 123 -8.40 -1.87 -1.33
C VAL A 123 -9.90 -1.81 -1.08
N GLU A 124 -10.42 -2.81 -0.37
CA GLU A 124 -11.74 -2.74 0.21
C GLU A 124 -11.56 -2.52 1.71
N PRO A 125 -11.80 -1.30 2.21
CA PRO A 125 -11.65 -1.03 3.64
C PRO A 125 -12.63 -1.85 4.47
N ALA A 126 -12.23 -2.23 5.68
CA ALA A 126 -13.12 -2.91 6.61
C ALA A 126 -14.32 -2.01 6.91
N GLY A 127 -15.50 -2.59 6.98
CA GLY A 127 -16.74 -1.82 7.20
C GLY A 127 -17.20 -1.00 6.00
N GLY A 128 -16.63 -1.25 4.80
CA GLY A 128 -17.03 -0.57 3.57
C GLY A 128 -16.44 0.82 3.41
N HIS A 129 -15.48 1.19 4.23
CA HIS A 129 -14.81 2.49 4.17
C HIS A 129 -13.31 2.36 4.36
#